data_b54c4e61ec6af035c00135ae8d498f87
#
_entry.id   b54c4e61ec6af035c00135ae8d498f87
#
_cell.length_a   1.000
_cell.length_b   1.000
_cell.length_c   1.000
_cell.angle_alpha   90.00
_cell.angle_beta   90.00
_cell.angle_gamma   90.00
#
_symmetry.space_group_name_H-M   'P 1'
#
loop_
_entity.id
_entity.type
_entity.pdbx_description
1 polymer ?
#
loop_
_entity_poly.entity_id
_entity_poly.type
_entity_poly.pdbx_seq_one_letter_code
_entity_poly.pdbx_strand_id
1 'polypeptide(L)'
;MIMAGWVGRNSEALQAHIDELAELGIPGPKNVPEFYPLSVDRLSQGASIQVSGKDTSGEVEFFLVRQGAETYVGLGSDQTDRALETNSITLSKQICDKVLCSTLWPFQEVQAHWDRLRLRAWIEEEGEEMLYQEGLLGEMLAPGELFQKRFDGEFPEGTVLFGGTMSVIGGVRPSEKFRMELHDPELQRSLEHGYQIEILNVPG
;
A
#
# COMPACT_ATOMS: atom_id res chain seq x y z
N MET A 1 3.15 -12.26 -5.07
CA MET A 1 2.83 -11.04 -4.29
C MET A 1 1.32 -10.92 -4.14
N ILE A 2 0.86 -10.41 -3.02
CA ILE A 2 -0.58 -10.21 -2.72
C ILE A 2 -0.75 -8.80 -2.15
N MET A 3 -1.77 -8.09 -2.63
CA MET A 3 -2.18 -6.79 -2.08
C MET A 3 -3.46 -7.00 -1.28
N ALA A 4 -3.51 -6.52 -0.03
CA ALA A 4 -4.73 -6.51 0.76
C ALA A 4 -5.43 -5.15 0.59
N GLY A 5 -6.71 -5.18 0.25
CA GLY A 5 -7.55 -3.99 0.20
C GLY A 5 -8.70 -4.06 1.20
N TRP A 6 -9.33 -2.94 1.49
CA TRP A 6 -10.46 -2.84 2.41
C TRP A 6 -10.12 -3.32 3.83
N VAL A 7 -9.00 -2.84 4.33
CA VAL A 7 -8.34 -3.31 5.56
C VAL A 7 -8.62 -2.45 6.79
N GLY A 8 -9.49 -1.47 6.71
CA GLY A 8 -9.84 -0.61 7.84
C GLY A 8 -10.35 -1.43 9.03
N ARG A 9 -9.78 -1.20 10.22
CA ARG A 9 -10.16 -1.92 11.45
C ARG A 9 -11.52 -1.49 11.99
N ASN A 10 -11.91 -0.25 11.72
CA ASN A 10 -13.24 0.24 12.06
C ASN A 10 -14.26 -0.23 11.01
N SER A 11 -14.98 -1.30 11.32
CA SER A 11 -15.95 -1.92 10.41
C SER A 11 -17.13 -1.00 10.05
N GLU A 12 -17.57 -0.10 10.96
CA GLU A 12 -18.65 0.83 10.70
C GLU A 12 -18.23 1.91 9.70
N ALA A 13 -17.05 2.49 9.88
CA ALA A 13 -16.49 3.47 8.95
C ALA A 13 -16.21 2.85 7.58
N LEU A 14 -15.71 1.61 7.56
CA LEU A 14 -15.46 0.87 6.32
C LEU A 14 -16.75 0.58 5.57
N GLN A 15 -17.81 0.14 6.27
CA GLN A 15 -19.12 -0.11 5.65
C GLN A 15 -19.74 1.19 5.12
N ALA A 16 -19.68 2.29 5.87
CA ALA A 16 -20.15 3.58 5.41
C ALA A 16 -19.45 4.02 4.11
N HIS A 17 -18.14 3.82 4.02
CA HIS A 17 -17.38 4.11 2.80
C HIS A 17 -17.78 3.22 1.62
N ILE A 18 -18.02 1.94 1.84
CA ILE A 18 -18.55 1.01 0.80
C ILE A 18 -19.92 1.49 0.31
N ASP A 19 -20.80 1.89 1.21
CA ASP A 19 -22.15 2.37 0.88
C ASP A 19 -22.09 3.69 0.07
N GLU A 20 -21.23 4.63 0.44
CA GLU A 20 -20.98 5.86 -0.32
C GLU A 20 -20.51 5.57 -1.77
N LEU A 21 -19.57 4.63 -1.93
CA LEU A 21 -19.11 4.24 -3.27
C LEU A 21 -20.20 3.55 -4.09
N ALA A 22 -21.05 2.74 -3.43
CA ALA A 22 -22.18 2.10 -4.09
C ALA A 22 -23.20 3.12 -4.62
N GLU A 23 -23.46 4.22 -3.89
CA GLU A 23 -24.29 5.33 -4.34
C GLU A 23 -23.75 6.02 -5.60
N LEU A 24 -22.40 6.01 -5.77
CA LEU A 24 -21.72 6.52 -6.95
C LEU A 24 -21.65 5.50 -8.10
N GLY A 25 -22.27 4.31 -7.92
CA GLY A 25 -22.26 3.23 -8.91
C GLY A 25 -20.96 2.41 -8.96
N ILE A 26 -20.09 2.56 -7.96
CA ILE A 26 -18.85 1.79 -7.84
C ILE A 26 -19.15 0.52 -7.05
N PRO A 27 -18.96 -0.68 -7.63
CA PRO A 27 -19.25 -1.92 -6.92
C PRO A 27 -18.29 -2.10 -5.74
N GLY A 28 -18.86 -2.38 -4.59
CA GLY A 28 -18.09 -2.72 -3.38
C GLY A 28 -17.32 -4.04 -3.51
N PRO A 29 -16.43 -4.33 -2.55
CA PRO A 29 -15.65 -5.57 -2.54
C PRO A 29 -16.56 -6.78 -2.31
N LYS A 30 -16.16 -7.95 -2.83
CA LYS A 30 -16.88 -9.22 -2.57
C LYS A 30 -16.62 -9.75 -1.16
N ASN A 31 -15.46 -9.44 -0.63
CA ASN A 31 -15.01 -9.83 0.70
C ASN A 31 -14.33 -8.65 1.40
N VAL A 32 -14.30 -8.66 2.71
CA VAL A 32 -13.60 -7.68 3.55
C VAL A 32 -12.71 -8.43 4.54
N PRO A 33 -11.38 -8.29 4.42
CA PRO A 33 -10.62 -7.66 3.34
C PRO A 33 -10.71 -8.43 2.02
N GLU A 34 -10.40 -7.77 0.91
CA GLU A 34 -10.18 -8.40 -0.39
C GLU A 34 -8.68 -8.55 -0.66
N PHE A 35 -8.29 -9.63 -1.35
CA PHE A 35 -6.89 -9.93 -1.64
C PHE A 35 -6.68 -10.05 -3.14
N TYR A 36 -5.75 -9.24 -3.67
CA TYR A 36 -5.43 -9.16 -5.09
C TYR A 36 -4.07 -9.83 -5.35
N PRO A 37 -4.03 -11.05 -5.94
CA PRO A 37 -2.77 -11.65 -6.37
C PRO A 37 -2.20 -10.90 -7.57
N LEU A 38 -0.93 -10.50 -7.50
CA LEU A 38 -0.21 -9.82 -8.57
C LEU A 38 1.11 -10.53 -8.87
N SER A 39 1.65 -10.29 -10.08
CA SER A 39 2.96 -10.79 -10.48
C SER A 39 4.07 -10.18 -9.63
N VAL A 40 5.01 -10.99 -9.18
CA VAL A 40 6.21 -10.54 -8.47
C VAL A 40 7.17 -9.73 -9.36
N ASP A 41 7.02 -9.83 -10.69
CA ASP A 41 7.80 -9.04 -11.65
C ASP A 41 7.50 -7.53 -11.59
N ARG A 42 6.46 -7.15 -10.86
CA ARG A 42 6.14 -5.74 -10.59
C ARG A 42 6.84 -5.16 -9.36
N LEU A 43 7.59 -5.96 -8.60
CA LEU A 43 8.37 -5.45 -7.47
C LEU A 43 9.60 -4.68 -7.95
N SER A 44 9.78 -3.45 -7.46
CA SER A 44 10.90 -2.58 -7.78
C SER A 44 11.51 -1.97 -6.52
N GLN A 45 12.83 -1.89 -6.47
CA GLN A 45 13.58 -1.13 -5.45
C GLN A 45 14.28 0.08 -6.10
N GLY A 46 13.89 0.43 -7.31
CA GLY A 46 14.46 1.54 -8.05
C GLY A 46 14.07 2.91 -7.49
N ALA A 47 14.89 3.91 -7.82
CA ALA A 47 14.60 5.32 -7.54
C ALA A 47 13.65 5.94 -8.58
N SER A 48 13.22 5.20 -9.59
CA SER A 48 12.22 5.59 -10.56
C SER A 48 11.42 4.39 -11.06
N ILE A 49 10.18 4.66 -11.49
CA ILE A 49 9.30 3.72 -12.18
C ILE A 49 8.74 4.38 -13.44
N GLN A 50 8.29 3.56 -14.39
CA GLN A 50 7.63 4.04 -15.59
C GLN A 50 6.15 3.63 -15.58
N VAL A 51 5.26 4.56 -15.94
CA VAL A 51 3.81 4.35 -15.97
C VAL A 51 3.21 4.73 -17.33
N SER A 52 2.15 4.04 -17.72
CA SER A 52 1.42 4.36 -18.93
C SER A 52 0.38 5.44 -18.69
N GLY A 53 0.64 6.66 -19.18
CA GLY A 53 -0.25 7.79 -18.94
C GLY A 53 -0.04 8.45 -17.56
N LYS A 54 -0.81 9.51 -17.31
CA LYS A 54 -0.61 10.39 -16.15
C LYS A 54 -1.52 10.08 -14.96
N ASP A 55 -2.53 9.23 -15.14
CA ASP A 55 -3.58 9.03 -14.13
C ASP A 55 -3.20 7.93 -13.14
N THR A 56 -1.99 8.03 -12.56
CA THR A 56 -1.50 7.08 -11.57
C THR A 56 -1.13 7.77 -10.26
N SER A 57 -1.30 7.10 -9.14
CA SER A 57 -0.85 7.59 -7.83
C SER A 57 -0.32 6.47 -6.95
N GLY A 58 0.61 6.81 -6.05
CA GLY A 58 1.12 5.90 -5.04
C GLY A 58 0.16 5.77 -3.85
N GLU A 59 0.28 4.67 -3.15
CA GLU A 59 -0.37 4.39 -1.87
C GLU A 59 0.71 3.85 -0.92
N VAL A 60 1.00 4.57 0.16
CA VAL A 60 1.98 4.07 1.13
C VAL A 60 1.41 2.90 1.91
N GLU A 61 2.18 1.81 1.98
CA GLU A 61 1.80 0.59 2.67
C GLU A 61 2.97 0.00 3.44
N PHE A 62 2.68 -0.70 4.53
CA PHE A 62 3.61 -1.71 5.00
C PHE A 62 3.49 -2.96 4.14
N PHE A 63 4.56 -3.70 4.01
CA PHE A 63 4.48 -5.07 3.49
C PHE A 63 5.17 -6.05 4.43
N LEU A 64 4.74 -7.29 4.34
CA LEU A 64 5.31 -8.41 5.07
C LEU A 64 5.93 -9.38 4.08
N VAL A 65 7.06 -9.95 4.45
CA VAL A 65 7.71 -11.02 3.68
C VAL A 65 8.15 -12.15 4.61
N ARG A 66 7.86 -13.39 4.20
CA ARG A 66 8.33 -14.61 4.90
C ARG A 66 9.60 -15.09 4.24
N GLN A 67 10.66 -15.23 5.04
CA GLN A 67 11.93 -15.83 4.61
C GLN A 67 12.39 -16.86 5.66
N GLY A 68 12.34 -18.14 5.31
CA GLY A 68 12.58 -19.22 6.24
C GLY A 68 11.60 -19.21 7.42
N ALA A 69 12.12 -19.24 8.62
CA ALA A 69 11.31 -19.15 9.86
C ALA A 69 10.91 -17.72 10.24
N GLU A 70 11.51 -16.72 9.63
CA GLU A 70 11.36 -15.31 10.02
C GLU A 70 10.36 -14.57 9.12
N THR A 71 9.60 -13.66 9.75
CA THR A 71 8.78 -12.67 9.05
C THR A 71 9.41 -11.31 9.24
N TYR A 72 9.47 -10.57 8.13
CA TYR A 72 9.99 -9.20 8.11
C TYR A 72 8.89 -8.23 7.71
N VAL A 73 8.99 -7.00 8.19
CA VAL A 73 8.16 -5.88 7.78
C VAL A 73 9.00 -4.88 6.99
N GLY A 74 8.46 -4.38 5.92
CA GLY A 74 9.04 -3.35 5.09
C GLY A 74 8.05 -2.25 4.76
N LEU A 75 8.54 -1.23 4.07
CA LEU A 75 7.80 -0.08 3.59
C LEU A 75 7.72 -0.14 2.07
N GLY A 76 6.52 0.02 1.50
CA GLY A 76 6.30 0.00 0.07
C GLY A 76 5.24 0.98 -0.40
N SER A 77 5.10 1.06 -1.72
CA SER A 77 4.03 1.81 -2.38
C SER A 77 3.31 0.93 -3.39
N ASP A 78 2.00 0.89 -3.29
CA ASP A 78 1.11 0.34 -4.30
C ASP A 78 0.77 1.43 -5.33
N GLN A 79 1.63 1.59 -6.35
CA GLN A 79 1.31 2.48 -7.45
C GLN A 79 0.13 1.89 -8.24
N THR A 80 -0.90 2.70 -8.47
CA THR A 80 -2.17 2.26 -9.06
C THR A 80 -2.60 3.22 -10.18
N ASP A 81 -3.04 2.67 -11.30
CA ASP A 81 -3.65 3.43 -12.39
C ASP A 81 -5.12 3.72 -12.07
N ARG A 82 -5.43 4.99 -11.83
CA ARG A 82 -6.77 5.40 -11.36
C ARG A 82 -7.83 5.38 -12.44
N ALA A 83 -7.45 5.56 -13.69
CA ALA A 83 -8.37 5.42 -14.81
C ALA A 83 -8.81 3.96 -14.99
N LEU A 84 -7.86 3.03 -14.93
CA LEU A 84 -8.16 1.60 -15.05
C LEU A 84 -8.83 1.03 -13.80
N GLU A 85 -8.61 1.59 -12.63
CA GLU A 85 -9.19 1.14 -11.37
C GLU A 85 -10.73 1.14 -11.40
N THR A 86 -11.34 2.08 -12.11
CA THR A 86 -12.79 2.14 -12.32
C THR A 86 -13.37 0.90 -13.03
N ASN A 87 -12.52 0.17 -13.75
CA ASN A 87 -12.91 -1.03 -14.49
C ASN A 87 -12.44 -2.31 -13.77
N SER A 88 -11.23 -2.29 -13.21
CA SER A 88 -10.65 -3.46 -12.57
C SER A 88 -9.54 -3.06 -11.61
N ILE A 89 -9.77 -3.20 -10.31
CA ILE A 89 -8.77 -2.97 -9.26
C ILE A 89 -7.53 -3.85 -9.47
N THR A 90 -7.72 -5.14 -9.80
CA THR A 90 -6.58 -6.04 -10.01
C THR A 90 -5.71 -5.60 -11.19
N LEU A 91 -6.31 -5.20 -12.31
CA LEU A 91 -5.54 -4.77 -13.49
C LEU A 91 -4.87 -3.41 -13.26
N SER A 92 -5.55 -2.47 -12.60
CA SER A 92 -4.97 -1.16 -12.29
C SER A 92 -3.72 -1.26 -11.41
N LYS A 93 -3.72 -2.21 -10.49
CA LYS A 93 -2.56 -2.53 -9.64
C LYS A 93 -1.49 -3.32 -10.41
N GLN A 94 -1.89 -4.28 -11.27
CA GLN A 94 -0.97 -5.13 -12.01
C GLN A 94 -0.11 -4.40 -13.04
N ILE A 95 -0.62 -3.34 -13.67
CA ILE A 95 0.14 -2.62 -14.71
C ILE A 95 1.20 -1.66 -14.16
N CYS A 96 1.14 -1.33 -12.87
CA CYS A 96 2.07 -0.43 -12.21
C CYS A 96 3.06 -1.20 -11.31
N ASP A 97 4.28 -0.71 -11.21
CA ASP A 97 5.28 -1.28 -10.31
C ASP A 97 4.90 -1.03 -8.83
N LYS A 98 5.31 -1.95 -7.97
CA LYS A 98 5.19 -1.85 -6.50
C LYS A 98 6.57 -1.55 -5.95
N VAL A 99 6.75 -0.33 -5.46
CA VAL A 99 8.05 0.14 -5.01
C VAL A 99 8.30 -0.27 -3.57
N LEU A 100 9.47 -0.83 -3.29
CA LEU A 100 9.87 -1.33 -1.99
C LEU A 100 11.10 -0.57 -1.48
N CYS A 101 11.08 -0.23 -0.21
CA CYS A 101 12.30 0.10 0.52
C CYS A 101 13.21 -1.14 0.60
N SER A 102 14.52 -0.96 0.51
CA SER A 102 15.49 -2.06 0.55
C SER A 102 15.79 -2.57 1.96
N THR A 103 15.41 -1.83 2.99
CA THR A 103 15.62 -2.17 4.40
C THR A 103 14.36 -2.79 4.99
N LEU A 104 14.55 -3.85 5.78
CA LEU A 104 13.47 -4.55 6.48
C LEU A 104 13.75 -4.57 7.98
N TRP A 105 12.70 -4.63 8.78
CA TRP A 105 12.79 -4.94 10.22
C TRP A 105 12.27 -6.35 10.50
N PRO A 106 12.88 -7.12 11.41
CA PRO A 106 12.26 -8.33 11.94
C PRO A 106 10.90 -7.99 12.55
N PHE A 107 9.84 -8.68 12.13
CA PHE A 107 8.48 -8.41 12.61
C PHE A 107 8.37 -8.55 14.14
N GLN A 108 9.12 -9.46 14.73
CA GLN A 108 9.16 -9.69 16.18
C GLN A 108 9.57 -8.44 16.98
N GLU A 109 10.42 -7.57 16.40
CA GLU A 109 10.88 -6.34 17.09
C GLU A 109 9.77 -5.29 17.21
N VAL A 110 8.81 -5.28 16.31
CA VAL A 110 7.75 -4.27 16.23
C VAL A 110 6.37 -4.80 16.61
N GLN A 111 6.21 -6.11 16.72
CA GLN A 111 4.92 -6.75 16.97
C GLN A 111 4.23 -6.26 18.24
N ALA A 112 4.98 -6.03 19.32
CA ALA A 112 4.43 -5.62 20.62
C ALA A 112 3.85 -4.19 20.63
N HIS A 113 4.28 -3.35 19.69
CA HIS A 113 3.84 -1.96 19.56
C HIS A 113 3.36 -1.62 18.14
N TRP A 114 2.96 -2.65 17.38
CA TRP A 114 2.51 -2.56 16.00
C TRP A 114 1.54 -1.40 15.74
N ASP A 115 0.52 -1.28 16.57
CA ASP A 115 -0.54 -0.28 16.43
C ASP A 115 -0.05 1.17 16.55
N ARG A 116 1.16 1.41 17.08
CA ARG A 116 1.77 2.73 17.22
C ARG A 116 2.72 3.10 16.09
N LEU A 117 3.05 2.15 15.21
CA LEU A 117 3.82 2.45 14.02
C LEU A 117 3.04 3.42 13.13
N ARG A 118 3.75 4.35 12.51
CA ARG A 118 3.14 5.42 11.69
C ARG A 118 3.61 5.33 10.26
N LEU A 119 2.66 5.30 9.33
CA LEU A 119 2.91 5.47 7.90
C LEU A 119 2.70 6.93 7.51
N ARG A 120 3.57 7.43 6.64
CA ARG A 120 3.43 8.74 6.00
C ARG A 120 3.86 8.67 4.54
N ALA A 121 3.21 9.49 3.71
CA ALA A 121 3.65 9.72 2.34
C ALA A 121 3.57 11.20 2.00
N TRP A 122 4.44 11.61 1.11
CA TRP A 122 4.50 12.97 0.56
C TRP A 122 4.56 12.88 -0.96
N ILE A 123 3.95 13.87 -1.61
CA ILE A 123 4.00 14.09 -3.05
C ILE A 123 4.58 15.46 -3.33
N GLU A 124 5.06 15.69 -4.55
CA GLU A 124 5.49 17.01 -5.00
C GLU A 124 4.34 17.69 -5.75
N GLU A 125 3.99 18.91 -5.32
CA GLU A 125 3.02 19.78 -5.98
C GLU A 125 3.65 21.18 -6.14
N GLU A 126 3.65 21.72 -7.35
CA GLU A 126 4.23 23.04 -7.65
C GLU A 126 5.68 23.24 -7.17
N GLY A 127 6.44 22.12 -7.10
CA GLY A 127 7.84 22.12 -6.65
C GLY A 127 8.02 22.05 -5.13
N GLU A 128 6.95 21.93 -4.37
CA GLU A 128 6.98 21.76 -2.92
C GLU A 128 6.53 20.36 -2.49
N GLU A 129 7.12 19.84 -1.41
CA GLU A 129 6.74 18.55 -0.83
C GLU A 129 5.53 18.73 0.08
N MET A 130 4.42 18.04 -0.24
CA MET A 130 3.16 18.10 0.48
C MET A 130 2.85 16.76 1.15
N LEU A 131 2.43 16.77 2.42
CA LEU A 131 1.94 15.58 3.11
C LEU A 131 0.67 15.08 2.41
N TYR A 132 0.72 13.81 1.98
CA TYR A 132 -0.31 13.17 1.17
C TYR A 132 -1.10 12.09 1.91
N GLN A 133 -0.39 11.31 2.76
CA GLN A 133 -1.02 10.32 3.63
C GLN A 133 -0.34 10.33 4.99
N GLU A 134 -1.10 10.14 6.06
CA GLU A 134 -0.60 9.92 7.41
C GLU A 134 -1.62 9.11 8.22
N GLY A 135 -1.15 8.08 8.93
CA GLY A 135 -1.98 7.29 9.84
C GLY A 135 -1.17 6.27 10.64
N LEU A 136 -1.83 5.65 11.60
CA LEU A 136 -1.25 4.59 12.43
C LEU A 136 -1.59 3.21 11.86
N LEU A 137 -0.67 2.24 11.97
CA LEU A 137 -0.96 0.86 11.57
C LEU A 137 -2.10 0.24 12.39
N GLY A 138 -2.37 0.77 13.58
CA GLY A 138 -3.52 0.40 14.41
C GLY A 138 -4.89 0.70 13.79
N GLU A 139 -4.95 1.51 12.75
CA GLU A 139 -6.19 1.81 12.02
C GLU A 139 -6.54 0.73 10.98
N MET A 140 -5.58 -0.15 10.68
CA MET A 140 -5.71 -1.25 9.71
C MET A 140 -5.66 -2.61 10.39
N LEU A 141 -6.12 -3.65 9.72
CA LEU A 141 -6.05 -5.03 10.20
C LEU A 141 -4.60 -5.41 10.53
N ALA A 142 -4.41 -6.03 11.70
CA ALA A 142 -3.10 -6.49 12.12
C ALA A 142 -2.58 -7.66 11.26
N PRO A 143 -1.24 -7.86 11.16
CA PRO A 143 -0.66 -8.96 10.38
C PRO A 143 -1.26 -10.34 10.68
N GLY A 144 -1.50 -10.67 11.95
CA GLY A 144 -2.11 -11.94 12.33
C GLY A 144 -3.53 -12.13 11.79
N GLU A 145 -4.31 -11.06 11.70
CA GLU A 145 -5.65 -11.09 11.11
C GLU A 145 -5.58 -11.30 9.59
N LEU A 146 -4.64 -10.62 8.91
CA LEU A 146 -4.40 -10.82 7.48
C LEU A 146 -3.94 -12.25 7.17
N PHE A 147 -3.04 -12.80 8.00
CA PHE A 147 -2.60 -14.19 7.86
C PHE A 147 -3.75 -15.16 8.05
N GLN A 148 -4.58 -14.96 9.07
CA GLN A 148 -5.73 -15.81 9.33
C GLN A 148 -6.74 -15.77 8.18
N LYS A 149 -7.05 -14.58 7.67
CA LYS A 149 -8.05 -14.40 6.61
C LYS A 149 -7.59 -14.89 5.24
N ARG A 150 -6.28 -14.82 4.95
CA ARG A 150 -5.75 -15.16 3.62
C ARG A 150 -5.11 -16.54 3.53
N PHE A 151 -4.55 -17.06 4.63
CA PHE A 151 -3.69 -18.23 4.64
C PHE A 151 -4.03 -19.22 5.78
N ASP A 152 -5.22 -19.09 6.38
CA ASP A 152 -5.63 -19.92 7.52
C ASP A 152 -4.62 -19.90 8.70
N GLY A 153 -3.93 -18.76 8.84
CA GLY A 153 -2.95 -18.52 9.92
C GLY A 153 -1.50 -18.83 9.56
N GLU A 154 -1.24 -19.52 8.46
CA GLU A 154 0.11 -19.90 8.01
C GLU A 154 0.60 -18.98 6.89
N PHE A 155 1.43 -17.98 7.22
CA PHE A 155 2.02 -17.09 6.21
C PHE A 155 3.10 -17.84 5.40
N PRO A 156 2.88 -18.11 4.10
CA PRO A 156 3.76 -18.98 3.33
C PRO A 156 5.13 -18.35 3.06
N GLU A 157 6.19 -19.17 3.04
CA GLU A 157 7.54 -18.77 2.65
C GLU A 157 7.55 -18.19 1.22
N GLY A 158 8.38 -17.16 0.99
CA GLY A 158 8.53 -16.49 -0.30
C GLY A 158 7.34 -15.60 -0.68
N THR A 159 6.35 -15.46 0.22
CA THR A 159 5.21 -14.57 -0.01
C THR A 159 5.55 -13.14 0.40
N VAL A 160 5.20 -12.18 -0.47
CA VAL A 160 5.12 -10.75 -0.14
C VAL A 160 3.64 -10.36 -0.04
N LEU A 161 3.25 -9.84 1.12
CA LEU A 161 1.89 -9.37 1.41
C LEU A 161 1.92 -7.88 1.75
N PHE A 162 1.34 -7.06 0.89
CA PHE A 162 1.05 -5.66 1.20
C PHE A 162 -0.19 -5.57 2.06
N GLY A 163 -0.15 -4.72 3.06
CA GLY A 163 -1.14 -4.69 4.15
C GLY A 163 -2.26 -3.68 3.98
N GLY A 164 -2.31 -3.00 2.86
CA GLY A 164 -3.27 -1.93 2.59
C GLY A 164 -2.80 -0.56 3.05
N THR A 165 -3.58 0.44 2.73
CA THR A 165 -3.26 1.86 2.94
C THR A 165 -4.38 2.59 3.70
N MET A 166 -4.13 3.85 4.04
CA MET A 166 -5.08 4.79 4.62
C MET A 166 -5.51 5.85 3.61
N SER A 167 -6.57 6.59 3.96
CA SER A 167 -7.10 7.67 3.13
C SER A 167 -6.05 8.74 2.83
N VAL A 168 -6.13 9.34 1.65
CA VAL A 168 -5.29 10.45 1.22
C VAL A 168 -5.82 11.79 1.73
N ILE A 169 -4.92 12.74 1.97
CA ILE A 169 -5.24 14.11 2.36
C ILE A 169 -5.49 14.92 1.09
N GLY A 170 -6.67 15.52 0.96
CA GLY A 170 -7.02 16.36 -0.18
C GLY A 170 -7.43 15.62 -1.46
N GLY A 171 -7.69 14.30 -1.35
CA GLY A 171 -8.13 13.47 -2.48
C GLY A 171 -6.98 12.84 -3.29
N VAL A 172 -7.33 11.78 -4.00
CA VAL A 172 -6.38 11.05 -4.86
C VAL A 172 -5.96 11.91 -6.04
N ARG A 173 -4.66 12.05 -6.25
CA ARG A 173 -4.09 12.83 -7.36
C ARG A 173 -2.71 12.33 -7.77
N PRO A 174 -2.35 12.47 -9.05
CA PRO A 174 -1.05 12.06 -9.54
C PRO A 174 0.06 12.99 -9.04
N SER A 175 1.28 12.48 -9.02
CA SER A 175 2.50 13.25 -8.77
C SER A 175 3.68 12.62 -9.51
N GLU A 176 4.70 13.41 -9.85
CA GLU A 176 5.94 12.93 -10.46
C GLU A 176 6.94 12.41 -9.42
N LYS A 177 6.71 12.69 -8.13
CA LYS A 177 7.54 12.20 -7.02
C LYS A 177 6.68 11.69 -5.88
N PHE A 178 7.11 10.60 -5.30
CA PHE A 178 6.48 10.00 -4.13
C PHE A 178 7.55 9.64 -3.10
N ARG A 179 7.42 10.14 -1.87
CA ARG A 179 8.27 9.78 -0.73
C ARG A 179 7.42 9.15 0.36
N MET A 180 7.93 8.13 1.00
CA MET A 180 7.22 7.37 2.01
C MET A 180 8.09 7.08 3.22
N GLU A 181 7.45 6.92 4.38
CA GLU A 181 8.07 6.60 5.65
C GLU A 181 7.21 5.64 6.47
N LEU A 182 7.87 4.66 7.11
CA LEU A 182 7.33 3.89 8.23
C LEU A 182 8.16 4.23 9.46
N HIS A 183 7.56 4.94 10.42
CA HIS A 183 8.21 5.38 11.65
C HIS A 183 7.84 4.50 12.84
N ASP A 184 8.86 4.06 13.58
CA ASP A 184 8.75 3.35 14.85
C ASP A 184 9.06 4.31 15.99
N PRO A 185 8.04 4.82 16.72
CA PRO A 185 8.26 5.78 17.80
C PRO A 185 8.85 5.15 19.07
N GLU A 186 8.77 3.82 19.25
CA GLU A 186 9.31 3.14 20.41
C GLU A 186 10.83 2.95 20.28
N LEU A 187 11.30 2.52 19.12
CA LEU A 187 12.71 2.28 18.83
C LEU A 187 13.38 3.49 18.15
N GLN A 188 12.65 4.60 17.98
CA GLN A 188 13.15 5.85 17.39
C GLN A 188 13.90 5.64 16.07
N ARG A 189 13.27 4.91 15.16
CA ARG A 189 13.83 4.59 13.82
C ARG A 189 12.77 4.71 12.73
N SER A 190 13.21 4.88 11.48
CA SER A 190 12.34 4.91 10.31
C SER A 190 12.88 4.04 9.18
N LEU A 191 11.97 3.48 8.39
CA LEU A 191 12.23 3.08 7.01
C LEU A 191 11.78 4.23 6.13
N GLU A 192 12.59 4.59 5.15
CA GLU A 192 12.28 5.66 4.20
C GLU A 192 12.63 5.21 2.79
N HIS A 193 11.83 5.63 1.83
CA HIS A 193 12.14 5.48 0.41
C HIS A 193 11.42 6.56 -0.39
N GLY A 194 12.01 6.95 -1.51
CA GLY A 194 11.39 7.88 -2.47
C GLY A 194 11.70 7.46 -3.90
N TYR A 195 10.78 7.74 -4.81
CA TYR A 195 10.96 7.42 -6.21
C TYR A 195 10.32 8.48 -7.11
N GLN A 196 10.82 8.54 -8.35
CA GLN A 196 10.27 9.35 -9.43
C GLN A 196 9.32 8.51 -10.29
N ILE A 197 8.30 9.16 -10.84
CA ILE A 197 7.31 8.53 -11.70
C ILE A 197 7.46 9.13 -13.10
N GLU A 198 8.01 8.34 -14.02
CA GLU A 198 8.22 8.72 -15.41
C GLU A 198 7.01 8.32 -16.25
N ILE A 199 6.35 9.31 -16.86
CA ILE A 199 5.16 9.08 -17.67
C ILE A 199 5.57 8.71 -19.10
N LEU A 200 5.19 7.50 -19.52
CA LEU A 200 5.33 7.07 -20.91
C LEU A 200 4.21 7.69 -21.75
N ASN A 201 4.59 8.34 -22.85
CA ASN A 201 3.62 8.85 -23.81
C ASN A 201 2.97 7.69 -24.54
N VAL A 202 1.69 7.45 -24.26
CA VAL A 202 0.92 6.45 -24.99
C VAL A 202 0.25 7.09 -26.20
N PRO A 203 0.25 6.42 -27.37
CA PRO A 203 -0.52 6.89 -28.51
C PRO A 203 -2.01 6.94 -28.16
N GLY A 204 -2.66 8.06 -28.49
CA GLY A 204 -4.11 8.23 -28.31
C GLY A 204 -4.94 7.49 -29.36
#